data_3bae20b6b1ecd207b479c876590874cb
#
_entry.id   3bae20b6b1ecd207b479c876590874cb
#
_cell.length_a   1.000
_cell.length_b   1.000
_cell.length_c   1.000
_cell.angle_alpha   90.00
_cell.angle_beta   90.00
_cell.angle_gamma   90.00
#
_symmetry.space_group_name_H-M   'P 1'
#
loop_
_entity.id
_entity.type
_entity.pdbx_description
1 polymer ?
#
loop_
_entity_poly.entity_id
_entity_poly.type
_entity_poly.pdbx_seq_one_letter_code
_entity_poly.pdbx_strand_id
1 'polypeptide(L)'
;MADPPQRVFINDAVCEGCGDCSDQSNCVSVKPLETPDGRKRTIDQSACNKDFSCMDGFCPSFVSVAGGAVRHGRARDATDARFPALPPPVLPATGRPWGILVTGVGGTGVVTIGALIGMAAHLDGKGVTVLDMTGLAQKGGSVFSHIRIAERPDDLHAVRIAAGEANAVIGGDVVVTASVDALAKMAVGRTRGVVNCAETPTSEFTRNPDWQFPLEKMQAAIVEAVGNDGCLFLDAQFLATRLLGDAIATNLFLLGYAWQKGWVPVTEASLDQAIVLNGAAVAMNRAAFLWGRRAAVDRGAVEALARPPSTPPDHRREDDLDARIARRAAFLTDYQDAAYARRYTDFVARVRTAEAPLGSERLGEAVADGYFRLLACKDEYEVARLFTAPAFRAAVDAAFEGDYRLRFHLAPTFLARPDPATGRLRKLAFGPWLMTAFRGLAWLRRLRGTPFDLFAYHPERKAERALTAHYEADIADLLSDLSATTLHVAEAVARLPETIRGYGHVKADAMAQAAQRRTALLAELAALRALRRPSGT
;
A
#
# COMPACT_ATOMS: atom_id res chain seq x y z
N MET A 1 18.35 10.79 -17.31
CA MET A 1 17.21 10.69 -18.23
C MET A 1 16.25 11.81 -17.91
N ALA A 2 15.68 12.46 -18.92
CA ALA A 2 14.64 13.47 -18.70
C ALA A 2 13.40 12.77 -18.10
N ASP A 3 12.77 13.41 -17.12
CA ASP A 3 11.56 12.91 -16.50
C ASP A 3 10.42 12.92 -17.52
N PRO A 4 9.70 11.80 -17.79
CA PRO A 4 8.66 11.78 -18.80
C PRO A 4 7.53 12.74 -18.47
N PRO A 5 6.94 13.41 -19.49
CA PRO A 5 5.90 14.42 -19.29
C PRO A 5 4.55 13.81 -18.86
N GLN A 6 4.50 12.52 -18.59
CA GLN A 6 3.28 11.80 -18.24
C GLN A 6 3.49 11.01 -16.95
N ARG A 7 2.45 10.98 -16.12
CA ARG A 7 2.33 10.22 -14.88
C ARG A 7 1.08 9.37 -14.91
N VAL A 8 0.99 8.42 -13.99
CA VAL A 8 -0.21 7.59 -13.78
C VAL A 8 -0.78 7.86 -12.39
N PHE A 9 -2.09 7.94 -12.30
CA PHE A 9 -2.83 8.09 -11.06
C PHE A 9 -3.98 7.08 -11.04
N ILE A 10 -4.31 6.54 -9.87
CA ILE A 10 -5.46 5.65 -9.65
C ILE A 10 -6.51 6.42 -8.85
N ASN A 11 -7.74 6.49 -9.38
CA ASN A 11 -8.89 6.88 -8.58
C ASN A 11 -9.27 5.69 -7.68
N ASP A 12 -8.97 5.79 -6.40
CA ASP A 12 -9.22 4.75 -5.39
C ASP A 12 -10.71 4.45 -5.21
N ALA A 13 -11.57 5.46 -5.35
CA ALA A 13 -13.03 5.29 -5.32
C ALA A 13 -13.53 4.39 -6.47
N VAL A 14 -12.90 4.47 -7.66
CA VAL A 14 -13.21 3.58 -8.81
C VAL A 14 -12.50 2.23 -8.67
N CYS A 15 -11.35 2.17 -8.03
CA CYS A 15 -10.58 0.93 -7.87
C CYS A 15 -11.36 -0.14 -7.11
N GLU A 16 -11.39 -1.37 -7.65
CA GLU A 16 -12.02 -2.56 -7.02
C GLU A 16 -11.05 -3.38 -6.16
N GLY A 17 -9.76 -3.04 -6.15
CA GLY A 17 -8.75 -3.78 -5.40
C GLY A 17 -8.48 -5.19 -5.93
N CYS A 18 -8.83 -5.48 -7.18
CA CYS A 18 -8.71 -6.82 -7.76
C CYS A 18 -7.27 -7.33 -7.97
N GLY A 19 -6.28 -6.41 -8.03
CA GLY A 19 -4.88 -6.78 -8.22
C GLY A 19 -4.43 -6.94 -9.66
N ASP A 20 -5.33 -6.94 -10.65
CA ASP A 20 -5.00 -7.17 -12.06
C ASP A 20 -3.89 -6.23 -12.59
N CYS A 21 -3.87 -4.96 -12.18
CA CYS A 21 -2.79 -4.03 -12.53
C CYS A 21 -1.42 -4.46 -11.97
N SER A 22 -1.38 -5.07 -10.80
CA SER A 22 -0.14 -5.60 -10.20
C SER A 22 0.31 -6.87 -10.91
N ASP A 23 -0.63 -7.76 -11.25
CA ASP A 23 -0.37 -9.01 -11.98
C ASP A 23 0.20 -8.73 -13.38
N GLN A 24 -0.39 -7.78 -14.12
CA GLN A 24 0.08 -7.40 -15.46
C GLN A 24 1.45 -6.71 -15.45
N SER A 25 1.77 -5.92 -14.42
CA SER A 25 2.98 -5.09 -14.39
C SER A 25 4.10 -5.64 -13.52
N ASN A 26 3.78 -6.46 -12.53
CA ASN A 26 4.70 -6.84 -11.46
C ASN A 26 5.44 -5.63 -10.85
N CYS A 27 4.74 -4.49 -10.72
CA CYS A 27 5.32 -3.21 -10.38
C CYS A 27 5.21 -2.91 -8.89
N VAL A 28 6.33 -2.69 -8.22
CA VAL A 28 6.41 -2.34 -6.78
C VAL A 28 5.85 -0.95 -6.45
N SER A 29 5.63 -0.10 -7.46
CA SER A 29 5.04 1.24 -7.27
C SER A 29 3.51 1.19 -7.14
N VAL A 30 2.87 0.07 -7.51
CA VAL A 30 1.45 -0.18 -7.26
C VAL A 30 1.31 -0.67 -5.83
N LYS A 31 0.97 0.23 -4.91
CA LYS A 31 0.86 -0.07 -3.47
C LYS A 31 -0.58 -0.34 -3.04
N PRO A 32 -0.78 -1.14 -1.98
CA PRO A 32 -2.08 -1.23 -1.31
C PRO A 32 -2.43 0.12 -0.68
N LEU A 33 -3.72 0.43 -0.68
CA LEU A 33 -4.30 1.56 0.01
C LEU A 33 -5.50 1.06 0.82
N GLU A 34 -5.37 1.05 2.13
CA GLU A 34 -6.48 0.69 3.01
C GLU A 34 -7.48 1.84 3.05
N THR A 35 -8.74 1.52 2.80
CA THR A 35 -9.84 2.50 2.82
C THR A 35 -11.00 1.94 3.64
N PRO A 36 -11.95 2.78 4.09
CA PRO A 36 -13.17 2.31 4.76
C PRO A 36 -14.01 1.31 3.93
N ASP A 37 -13.82 1.33 2.61
CA ASP A 37 -14.51 0.44 1.66
C ASP A 37 -13.62 -0.71 1.17
N GLY A 38 -12.62 -1.09 1.99
CA GLY A 38 -11.69 -2.17 1.73
C GLY A 38 -10.42 -1.71 1.02
N ARG A 39 -9.54 -2.70 0.75
CA ARG A 39 -8.23 -2.47 0.15
C ARG A 39 -8.34 -2.06 -1.31
N LYS A 40 -7.73 -0.93 -1.65
CA LYS A 40 -7.60 -0.36 -3.00
C LYS A 40 -6.15 -0.36 -3.46
N ARG A 41 -5.85 0.32 -4.56
CA ARG A 41 -4.51 0.52 -5.10
C ARG A 41 -4.21 2.01 -5.26
N THR A 42 -2.95 2.35 -5.06
CA THR A 42 -2.41 3.68 -5.33
C THR A 42 -1.06 3.57 -6.02
N ILE A 43 -0.60 4.64 -6.66
CA ILE A 43 0.74 4.69 -7.28
C ILE A 43 1.66 5.51 -6.39
N ASP A 44 2.73 4.89 -5.94
CA ASP A 44 3.85 5.62 -5.35
C ASP A 44 4.62 6.33 -6.46
N GLN A 45 4.43 7.64 -6.55
CA GLN A 45 5.02 8.47 -7.61
C GLN A 45 6.55 8.54 -7.52
N SER A 46 7.12 8.36 -6.33
CA SER A 46 8.57 8.39 -6.12
C SER A 46 9.25 7.09 -6.56
N ALA A 47 8.56 5.95 -6.44
CA ALA A 47 9.06 4.64 -6.86
C ALA A 47 8.66 4.27 -8.30
N CYS A 48 7.82 5.07 -8.98
CA CYS A 48 7.30 4.78 -10.32
C CYS A 48 8.40 4.94 -11.39
N ASN A 49 8.66 3.86 -12.15
CA ASN A 49 9.61 3.87 -13.26
C ASN A 49 9.04 4.40 -14.58
N LYS A 50 7.73 4.67 -14.62
CA LYS A 50 7.03 5.30 -15.74
C LYS A 50 7.06 4.48 -17.03
N ASP A 51 7.03 3.15 -16.91
CA ASP A 51 6.86 2.21 -18.03
C ASP A 51 5.39 2.02 -18.41
N PHE A 52 4.47 2.46 -17.52
CA PHE A 52 3.01 2.41 -17.68
C PHE A 52 2.41 1.00 -17.82
N SER A 53 3.17 -0.06 -17.61
CA SER A 53 2.68 -1.45 -17.69
C SER A 53 1.50 -1.74 -16.76
N CYS A 54 1.39 -1.04 -15.62
CA CYS A 54 0.24 -1.15 -14.73
C CYS A 54 -1.10 -0.73 -15.39
N MET A 55 -1.04 0.05 -16.46
CA MET A 55 -2.23 0.46 -17.21
C MET A 55 -2.75 -0.64 -18.15
N ASP A 56 -2.02 -1.75 -18.34
CA ASP A 56 -2.48 -2.91 -19.10
C ASP A 56 -3.55 -3.69 -18.32
N GLY A 57 -3.62 -3.54 -16.99
CA GLY A 57 -4.73 -4.04 -16.18
C GLY A 57 -6.08 -3.52 -16.67
N PHE A 58 -7.09 -4.41 -16.73
CA PHE A 58 -8.42 -4.10 -17.27
C PHE A 58 -9.28 -3.38 -16.22
N CYS A 59 -9.04 -2.09 -16.04
CA CYS A 59 -9.68 -1.29 -15.00
C CYS A 59 -9.87 0.16 -15.47
N PRO A 60 -11.04 0.80 -15.24
CA PRO A 60 -11.28 2.20 -15.56
C PRO A 60 -10.69 3.18 -14.55
N SER A 61 -10.12 2.72 -13.42
CA SER A 61 -9.65 3.60 -12.34
C SER A 61 -8.39 4.40 -12.70
N PHE A 62 -7.68 4.01 -13.76
CA PHE A 62 -6.46 4.67 -14.19
C PHE A 62 -6.71 5.95 -14.96
N VAL A 63 -5.98 6.98 -14.60
CA VAL A 63 -5.86 8.22 -15.38
C VAL A 63 -4.40 8.53 -15.64
N SER A 64 -4.10 9.03 -16.84
CA SER A 64 -2.80 9.63 -17.13
C SER A 64 -2.86 11.12 -16.87
N VAL A 65 -1.85 11.64 -16.18
CA VAL A 65 -1.63 13.06 -15.92
C VAL A 65 -0.50 13.50 -16.85
N ALA A 66 -0.85 14.26 -17.88
CA ALA A 66 0.10 14.77 -18.88
C ALA A 66 0.44 16.24 -18.59
N GLY A 67 1.72 16.57 -18.55
CA GLY A 67 2.23 17.86 -18.08
C GLY A 67 2.20 17.96 -16.55
N GLY A 68 2.58 19.10 -16.03
CA GLY A 68 2.69 19.31 -14.57
C GLY A 68 3.84 18.55 -13.93
N ALA A 69 3.95 18.67 -12.63
CA ALA A 69 4.94 17.98 -11.81
C ALA A 69 4.27 17.26 -10.64
N VAL A 70 4.93 16.27 -10.09
CA VAL A 70 4.52 15.70 -8.80
C VAL A 70 4.63 16.80 -7.76
N ARG A 71 3.57 16.97 -6.98
CA ARG A 71 3.60 17.93 -5.87
C ARG A 71 4.48 17.37 -4.77
N HIS A 72 5.65 17.93 -4.64
CA HIS A 72 6.49 17.69 -3.48
C HIS A 72 5.96 18.53 -2.31
N GLY A 73 5.81 17.91 -1.14
CA GLY A 73 5.50 18.65 0.08
C GLY A 73 6.55 19.76 0.26
N ARG A 74 6.15 20.94 0.76
CA ARG A 74 7.15 21.97 1.11
C ARG A 74 8.09 21.37 2.15
N ALA A 75 9.38 21.30 1.78
CA ALA A 75 10.41 20.93 2.75
C ALA A 75 10.30 21.85 3.98
N ARG A 76 10.16 21.25 5.14
CA ARG A 76 10.20 22.02 6.39
C ARG A 76 11.63 22.41 6.69
N ASP A 77 11.78 23.61 7.20
CA ASP A 77 13.10 24.09 7.60
C ASP A 77 13.67 23.18 8.70
N ALA A 78 14.75 22.50 8.36
CA ALA A 78 15.44 21.63 9.32
C ALA A 78 16.22 22.42 10.38
N THR A 79 16.33 23.75 10.25
CA THR A 79 16.95 24.64 11.26
C THR A 79 15.90 25.27 12.20
N ASP A 80 14.65 24.77 12.18
CA ASP A 80 13.54 25.24 12.98
C ASP A 80 13.93 25.43 14.46
N ALA A 81 13.80 26.66 14.95
CA ALA A 81 14.17 27.07 16.31
C ALA A 81 13.39 26.35 17.45
N ARG A 82 12.32 25.62 17.10
CA ARG A 82 11.58 24.79 18.08
C ARG A 82 12.38 23.59 18.58
N PHE A 83 13.43 23.21 17.85
CA PHE A 83 14.30 22.11 18.27
C PHE A 83 15.56 22.66 18.94
N PRO A 84 15.92 22.16 20.13
CA PRO A 84 17.16 22.53 20.79
C PRO A 84 18.40 22.13 20.00
N ALA A 85 19.54 22.70 20.34
CA ALA A 85 20.83 22.27 19.80
C ALA A 85 21.04 20.77 20.05
N LEU A 86 21.46 20.04 19.01
CA LEU A 86 21.67 18.61 19.12
C LEU A 86 22.97 18.31 19.88
N PRO A 87 22.94 17.41 20.87
CA PRO A 87 24.16 16.99 21.55
C PRO A 87 25.08 16.26 20.55
N PRO A 88 26.40 16.43 20.65
CA PRO A 88 27.33 15.65 19.84
C PRO A 88 27.23 14.16 20.23
N PRO A 89 27.22 13.22 19.26
CA PRO A 89 27.21 11.81 19.57
C PRO A 89 28.58 11.36 20.08
N VAL A 90 28.59 10.30 20.87
CA VAL A 90 29.82 9.59 21.23
C VAL A 90 30.14 8.63 20.07
N LEU A 91 31.19 8.92 19.30
CA LEU A 91 31.58 8.10 18.18
C LEU A 91 32.35 6.86 18.66
N PRO A 92 32.15 5.70 18.01
CA PRO A 92 32.83 4.47 18.40
C PRO A 92 34.32 4.51 18.01
N ALA A 93 35.16 3.89 18.83
CA ALA A 93 36.57 3.70 18.54
C ALA A 93 36.75 2.70 17.40
N THR A 94 37.74 2.95 16.52
CA THR A 94 38.05 2.13 15.35
C THR A 94 39.39 1.34 15.48
N GLY A 95 39.90 1.17 16.70
CA GLY A 95 41.07 0.35 16.99
C GLY A 95 40.88 -1.16 16.67
N ARG A 96 39.60 -1.58 16.47
CA ARG A 96 39.20 -2.82 15.79
C ARG A 96 38.29 -2.45 14.65
N PRO A 97 38.29 -3.20 13.53
CA PRO A 97 37.42 -2.93 12.40
C PRO A 97 35.96 -2.84 12.83
N TRP A 98 35.31 -1.73 12.51
CA TRP A 98 33.89 -1.45 12.78
C TRP A 98 33.07 -1.79 11.55
N GLY A 99 32.17 -2.77 11.65
CA GLY A 99 31.33 -3.22 10.55
C GLY A 99 29.95 -2.53 10.55
N ILE A 100 29.60 -1.87 9.46
CA ILE A 100 28.28 -1.28 9.23
C ILE A 100 27.64 -2.01 8.05
N LEU A 101 26.48 -2.65 8.28
CA LEU A 101 25.69 -3.28 7.25
C LEU A 101 24.53 -2.34 6.85
N VAL A 102 24.50 -1.93 5.60
CA VAL A 102 23.36 -1.22 5.04
C VAL A 102 22.57 -2.17 4.15
N THR A 103 21.25 -2.23 4.36
CA THR A 103 20.38 -3.16 3.65
C THR A 103 19.19 -2.42 3.07
N GLY A 104 18.65 -2.89 1.96
CA GLY A 104 17.42 -2.36 1.39
C GLY A 104 17.10 -2.93 0.03
N VAL A 105 15.88 -2.67 -0.43
CA VAL A 105 15.44 -2.99 -1.79
C VAL A 105 16.13 -2.04 -2.77
N GLY A 106 16.45 -2.53 -3.96
CA GLY A 106 17.06 -1.72 -5.03
C GLY A 106 16.27 -0.44 -5.31
N GLY A 107 16.96 0.71 -5.29
CA GLY A 107 16.36 2.04 -5.43
C GLY A 107 16.16 2.80 -4.11
N THR A 108 16.37 2.19 -2.94
CA THR A 108 16.25 2.85 -1.62
C THR A 108 17.52 3.62 -1.19
N GLY A 109 18.53 3.69 -2.04
CA GLY A 109 19.76 4.46 -1.76
C GLY A 109 20.79 3.78 -0.89
N VAL A 110 20.77 2.45 -0.75
CA VAL A 110 21.75 1.65 0.02
C VAL A 110 23.19 1.95 -0.41
N VAL A 111 23.44 1.89 -1.71
CA VAL A 111 24.78 2.19 -2.29
C VAL A 111 25.22 3.63 -2.00
N THR A 112 24.27 4.56 -2.03
CA THR A 112 24.55 5.98 -1.71
C THR A 112 25.01 6.14 -0.26
N ILE A 113 24.35 5.49 0.69
CA ILE A 113 24.78 5.50 2.11
C ILE A 113 26.19 4.93 2.21
N GLY A 114 26.44 3.77 1.57
CA GLY A 114 27.76 3.14 1.55
C GLY A 114 28.86 4.07 1.03
N ALA A 115 28.62 4.69 -0.10
CA ALA A 115 29.55 5.65 -0.71
C ALA A 115 29.82 6.88 0.18
N LEU A 116 28.77 7.44 0.81
CA LEU A 116 28.90 8.61 1.69
C LEU A 116 29.70 8.28 2.95
N ILE A 117 29.43 7.15 3.60
CA ILE A 117 30.17 6.70 4.78
C ILE A 117 31.63 6.40 4.38
N GLY A 118 31.85 5.72 3.25
CA GLY A 118 33.18 5.40 2.75
C GLY A 118 34.00 6.66 2.47
N MET A 119 33.43 7.65 1.78
CA MET A 119 34.08 8.93 1.53
C MET A 119 34.35 9.71 2.82
N ALA A 120 33.40 9.74 3.76
CA ALA A 120 33.60 10.42 5.04
C ALA A 120 34.73 9.78 5.87
N ALA A 121 34.82 8.44 5.89
CA ALA A 121 35.90 7.73 6.57
C ALA A 121 37.27 8.02 5.92
N HIS A 122 37.31 8.11 4.58
CA HIS A 122 38.53 8.51 3.86
C HIS A 122 38.94 9.95 4.21
N LEU A 123 38.01 10.87 4.26
CA LEU A 123 38.26 12.26 4.66
C LEU A 123 38.73 12.40 6.11
N ASP A 124 38.29 11.51 6.99
CA ASP A 124 38.78 11.41 8.37
C ASP A 124 40.18 10.73 8.47
N GLY A 125 40.78 10.33 7.34
CA GLY A 125 42.07 9.64 7.31
C GLY A 125 42.05 8.20 7.80
N LYS A 126 40.87 7.58 7.90
CA LYS A 126 40.67 6.18 8.35
C LYS A 126 40.79 5.17 7.22
N GLY A 127 41.13 3.96 7.58
CA GLY A 127 41.00 2.82 6.67
C GLY A 127 39.53 2.48 6.45
N VAL A 128 39.14 2.28 5.18
CA VAL A 128 37.76 1.92 4.85
C VAL A 128 37.68 0.98 3.65
N THR A 129 36.77 0.01 3.73
CA THR A 129 36.34 -0.79 2.57
C THR A 129 34.83 -0.71 2.45
N VAL A 130 34.34 -0.61 1.22
CA VAL A 130 32.91 -0.66 0.87
C VAL A 130 32.72 -1.74 -0.17
N LEU A 131 31.81 -2.68 0.11
CA LEU A 131 31.42 -3.74 -0.82
C LEU A 131 29.91 -3.70 -1.01
N ASP A 132 29.48 -3.29 -2.18
CA ASP A 132 28.09 -3.32 -2.57
C ASP A 132 27.74 -4.63 -3.26
N MET A 133 26.71 -5.29 -2.77
CA MET A 133 26.16 -6.53 -3.35
C MET A 133 24.74 -6.23 -3.83
N THR A 134 24.55 -6.28 -5.14
CA THR A 134 23.26 -6.05 -5.78
C THR A 134 22.74 -7.34 -6.42
N GLY A 135 21.46 -7.62 -6.26
CA GLY A 135 20.82 -8.73 -6.98
C GLY A 135 20.72 -8.43 -8.48
N LEU A 136 20.57 -9.49 -9.30
CA LEU A 136 20.40 -9.36 -10.76
C LEU A 136 19.00 -8.82 -11.16
N ALA A 137 18.07 -8.69 -10.23
CA ALA A 137 16.76 -8.13 -10.49
C ALA A 137 16.89 -6.63 -10.82
N GLN A 138 16.35 -6.21 -11.96
CA GLN A 138 16.38 -4.80 -12.38
C GLN A 138 15.65 -3.86 -11.42
N LYS A 139 14.68 -4.38 -10.64
CA LYS A 139 13.94 -3.66 -9.59
C LYS A 139 13.57 -4.61 -8.45
N GLY A 140 13.55 -4.07 -7.24
CA GLY A 140 13.08 -4.81 -6.07
C GLY A 140 14.02 -5.92 -5.58
N GLY A 141 15.23 -6.06 -6.16
CA GLY A 141 16.25 -6.99 -5.68
C GLY A 141 16.86 -6.52 -4.36
N SER A 142 17.31 -7.49 -3.56
CA SER A 142 18.02 -7.18 -2.31
C SER A 142 19.37 -6.52 -2.60
N VAL A 143 19.65 -5.43 -1.89
CA VAL A 143 20.92 -4.71 -1.96
C VAL A 143 21.54 -4.67 -0.57
N PHE A 144 22.82 -4.97 -0.51
CA PHE A 144 23.63 -4.92 0.71
C PHE A 144 24.85 -4.04 0.46
N SER A 145 25.20 -3.17 1.40
CA SER A 145 26.50 -2.52 1.43
C SER A 145 27.22 -2.89 2.73
N HIS A 146 28.33 -3.56 2.59
CA HIS A 146 29.22 -3.93 3.69
C HIS A 146 30.30 -2.86 3.81
N ILE A 147 30.28 -2.11 4.89
CA ILE A 147 31.24 -1.05 5.16
C ILE A 147 32.07 -1.48 6.37
N ARG A 148 33.39 -1.47 6.22
CA ARG A 148 34.31 -1.73 7.32
C ARG A 148 35.25 -0.55 7.48
N ILE A 149 35.33 -0.03 8.70
CA ILE A 149 36.14 1.15 9.04
C ILE A 149 37.12 0.76 10.14
N ALA A 150 38.39 1.09 9.97
CA ALA A 150 39.45 0.87 10.95
C ALA A 150 40.32 2.12 11.11
N GLU A 151 41.19 2.14 12.10
CA GLU A 151 42.13 3.24 12.32
C GLU A 151 43.04 3.45 11.10
N ARG A 152 43.53 2.35 10.52
CA ARG A 152 44.41 2.35 9.36
C ARG A 152 43.94 1.37 8.29
N PRO A 153 44.28 1.59 7.00
CA PRO A 153 43.94 0.65 5.93
C PRO A 153 44.48 -0.76 6.19
N ASP A 154 45.66 -0.88 6.75
CA ASP A 154 46.32 -2.16 7.01
C ASP A 154 45.64 -3.03 8.06
N ASP A 155 44.73 -2.45 8.86
CA ASP A 155 43.93 -3.16 9.85
C ASP A 155 42.69 -3.86 9.23
N LEU A 156 42.46 -3.65 7.91
CA LEU A 156 41.33 -4.22 7.18
C LEU A 156 41.77 -5.44 6.34
N HIS A 157 41.48 -6.64 6.82
CA HIS A 157 41.88 -7.90 6.16
C HIS A 157 40.75 -8.54 5.34
N ALA A 158 39.54 -8.00 5.37
CA ALA A 158 38.40 -8.49 4.60
C ALA A 158 37.44 -7.33 4.25
N VAL A 159 36.81 -7.40 3.09
CA VAL A 159 35.83 -6.41 2.63
C VAL A 159 34.41 -6.75 3.09
N ARG A 160 34.12 -8.03 3.27
CA ARG A 160 32.80 -8.51 3.70
C ARG A 160 32.73 -8.63 5.23
N ILE A 161 31.63 -8.19 5.83
CA ILE A 161 31.33 -8.43 7.24
C ILE A 161 31.04 -9.93 7.42
N ALA A 162 31.73 -10.57 8.34
CA ALA A 162 31.53 -11.99 8.65
C ALA A 162 30.25 -12.22 9.47
N ALA A 163 29.91 -13.49 9.71
CA ALA A 163 28.74 -13.83 10.52
C ALA A 163 28.89 -13.29 11.95
N GLY A 164 27.86 -12.63 12.46
CA GLY A 164 27.85 -12.03 13.80
C GLY A 164 28.78 -10.83 14.00
N GLU A 165 29.37 -10.25 12.93
CA GLU A 165 30.35 -9.18 13.05
C GLU A 165 29.83 -7.77 12.73
N ALA A 166 28.57 -7.61 12.40
CA ALA A 166 27.99 -6.28 12.21
C ALA A 166 27.90 -5.56 13.57
N ASN A 167 28.52 -4.38 13.65
CA ASN A 167 28.39 -3.49 14.80
C ASN A 167 27.16 -2.59 14.65
N ALA A 168 26.87 -2.13 13.44
CA ALA A 168 25.71 -1.34 13.13
C ALA A 168 24.95 -1.88 11.92
N VAL A 169 23.61 -1.68 11.92
CA VAL A 169 22.71 -1.96 10.80
C VAL A 169 21.88 -0.73 10.48
N ILE A 170 21.88 -0.34 9.21
CA ILE A 170 21.01 0.71 8.68
C ILE A 170 20.09 0.04 7.65
N GLY A 171 18.85 -0.27 8.07
CA GLY A 171 17.86 -0.94 7.23
C GLY A 171 16.99 0.05 6.47
N GLY A 172 17.22 0.17 5.15
CA GLY A 172 16.37 0.97 4.26
C GLY A 172 14.95 0.42 4.15
N ASP A 173 14.78 -0.89 4.38
CA ASP A 173 13.49 -1.57 4.55
C ASP A 173 13.62 -2.79 5.46
N VAL A 174 12.49 -3.24 5.99
CA VAL A 174 12.44 -4.39 6.89
C VAL A 174 12.59 -5.72 6.16
N VAL A 175 12.22 -5.81 4.87
CA VAL A 175 12.19 -7.07 4.09
C VAL A 175 13.61 -7.60 3.91
N VAL A 176 14.51 -6.76 3.37
CA VAL A 176 15.90 -7.14 3.16
C VAL A 176 16.65 -7.27 4.49
N THR A 177 16.33 -6.41 5.47
CA THR A 177 16.95 -6.47 6.79
C THR A 177 16.61 -7.76 7.54
N ALA A 178 15.40 -8.31 7.36
CA ALA A 178 14.96 -9.59 7.94
C ALA A 178 15.36 -10.81 7.10
N SER A 179 16.12 -10.63 6.02
CA SER A 179 16.60 -11.76 5.22
C SER A 179 17.65 -12.58 5.98
N VAL A 180 17.74 -13.87 5.66
CA VAL A 180 18.73 -14.79 6.27
C VAL A 180 20.15 -14.26 6.15
N ASP A 181 20.50 -13.67 4.99
CA ASP A 181 21.84 -13.12 4.73
C ASP A 181 22.15 -11.91 5.63
N ALA A 182 21.18 -11.04 5.88
CA ALA A 182 21.35 -9.90 6.79
C ALA A 182 21.41 -10.35 8.25
N LEU A 183 20.44 -11.18 8.68
CA LEU A 183 20.37 -11.68 10.06
C LEU A 183 21.65 -12.43 10.46
N ALA A 184 22.23 -13.22 9.55
CA ALA A 184 23.47 -13.94 9.79
C ALA A 184 24.68 -13.02 10.11
N LYS A 185 24.60 -11.71 9.81
CA LYS A 185 25.67 -10.74 10.12
C LYS A 185 25.50 -10.10 11.49
N MET A 186 24.33 -10.24 12.10
CA MET A 186 23.97 -9.63 13.37
C MET A 186 24.31 -10.54 14.55
N ALA A 187 24.50 -9.95 15.72
CA ALA A 187 24.72 -10.68 16.97
C ALA A 187 24.13 -9.93 18.16
N VAL A 188 23.53 -10.68 19.08
CA VAL A 188 22.98 -10.15 20.33
C VAL A 188 24.08 -9.46 21.15
N GLY A 189 23.79 -8.29 21.69
CA GLY A 189 24.70 -7.51 22.53
C GLY A 189 25.81 -6.76 21.76
N ARG A 190 26.01 -7.04 20.47
CA ARG A 190 26.97 -6.37 19.60
C ARG A 190 26.32 -5.43 18.61
N THR A 191 25.35 -5.93 17.87
CA THR A 191 24.72 -5.18 16.77
C THR A 191 23.72 -4.16 17.31
N ARG A 192 23.82 -2.93 16.81
CA ARG A 192 22.83 -1.87 17.01
C ARG A 192 22.30 -1.44 15.66
N GLY A 193 21.01 -1.05 15.58
CA GLY A 193 20.48 -0.68 14.28
C GLY A 193 19.22 0.19 14.31
N VAL A 194 18.95 0.78 13.15
CA VAL A 194 17.70 1.45 12.82
C VAL A 194 17.16 0.88 11.52
N VAL A 195 15.87 0.56 11.51
CA VAL A 195 15.22 -0.05 10.35
C VAL A 195 13.95 0.73 10.00
N ASN A 196 13.83 1.08 8.73
CA ASN A 196 12.59 1.62 8.17
C ASN A 196 11.53 0.52 8.14
N CYS A 197 10.42 0.72 8.84
CA CYS A 197 9.31 -0.24 8.91
C CYS A 197 8.15 0.10 7.94
N ALA A 198 8.34 1.01 7.01
CA ALA A 198 7.36 1.26 5.96
C ALA A 198 7.05 -0.03 5.19
N GLU A 199 5.77 -0.33 5.01
CA GLU A 199 5.34 -1.52 4.27
C GLU A 199 5.70 -1.39 2.80
N THR A 200 6.56 -2.27 2.31
CA THR A 200 6.98 -2.32 0.92
C THR A 200 6.39 -3.56 0.26
N PRO A 201 5.54 -3.42 -0.76
CA PRO A 201 4.98 -4.57 -1.46
C PRO A 201 6.07 -5.48 -2.02
N THR A 202 5.92 -6.78 -1.82
CA THR A 202 6.77 -7.81 -2.40
C THR A 202 6.08 -8.50 -3.59
N SER A 203 6.75 -9.44 -4.24
CA SER A 203 6.15 -10.25 -5.32
C SER A 203 4.93 -11.07 -4.87
N GLU A 204 4.81 -11.37 -3.57
CA GLU A 204 3.62 -12.04 -3.05
C GLU A 204 2.36 -11.18 -3.19
N PHE A 205 2.49 -9.86 -3.04
CA PHE A 205 1.38 -8.92 -3.22
C PHE A 205 0.86 -8.87 -4.67
N THR A 206 1.69 -9.15 -5.66
CA THR A 206 1.24 -9.20 -7.07
C THR A 206 0.40 -10.46 -7.33
N ARG A 207 0.71 -11.58 -6.67
CA ARG A 207 0.00 -12.85 -6.79
C ARG A 207 -1.25 -12.94 -5.92
N ASN A 208 -1.18 -12.34 -4.72
CA ASN A 208 -2.29 -12.32 -3.78
C ASN A 208 -2.64 -10.87 -3.41
N PRO A 209 -3.70 -10.30 -4.00
CA PRO A 209 -4.10 -8.91 -3.75
C PRO A 209 -4.50 -8.63 -2.29
N ASP A 210 -4.84 -9.66 -1.52
CA ASP A 210 -5.22 -9.56 -0.11
C ASP A 210 -4.07 -9.94 0.84
N TRP A 211 -2.87 -10.18 0.30
CA TRP A 211 -1.70 -10.51 1.12
C TRP A 211 -1.42 -9.43 2.16
N GLN A 212 -1.26 -9.87 3.41
CA GLN A 212 -0.93 -9.00 4.53
C GLN A 212 0.59 -8.97 4.71
N PHE A 213 1.14 -7.78 4.81
CA PHE A 213 2.56 -7.59 5.02
C PHE A 213 2.95 -8.12 6.43
N PRO A 214 3.83 -9.12 6.55
CA PRO A 214 4.11 -9.76 7.84
C PRO A 214 5.13 -8.95 8.67
N LEU A 215 4.85 -7.66 8.91
CA LEU A 215 5.74 -6.72 9.58
C LEU A 215 6.21 -7.24 10.95
N GLU A 216 5.27 -7.70 11.78
CA GLU A 216 5.57 -8.18 13.13
C GLU A 216 6.52 -9.37 13.13
N LYS A 217 6.34 -10.32 12.19
CA LYS A 217 7.25 -11.48 12.06
C LYS A 217 8.65 -11.06 11.64
N MET A 218 8.75 -10.11 10.73
CA MET A 218 10.05 -9.58 10.27
C MET A 218 10.76 -8.80 11.39
N GLN A 219 10.03 -7.97 12.13
CA GLN A 219 10.57 -7.27 13.29
C GLN A 219 11.03 -8.25 14.38
N ALA A 220 10.23 -9.27 14.68
CA ALA A 220 10.58 -10.30 15.65
C ALA A 220 11.87 -11.04 15.28
N ALA A 221 12.06 -11.40 14.00
CA ALA A 221 13.29 -12.05 13.53
C ALA A 221 14.54 -11.15 13.69
N ILE A 222 14.39 -9.84 13.43
CA ILE A 222 15.49 -8.89 13.64
C ILE A 222 15.79 -8.75 15.14
N VAL A 223 14.77 -8.62 15.98
CA VAL A 223 14.94 -8.54 17.44
C VAL A 223 15.60 -9.79 18.01
N GLU A 224 15.24 -10.97 17.52
CA GLU A 224 15.90 -12.23 17.89
C GLU A 224 17.40 -12.21 17.57
N ALA A 225 17.78 -11.66 16.40
CA ALA A 225 19.16 -11.60 15.95
C ALA A 225 20.02 -10.56 16.71
N VAL A 226 19.44 -9.46 17.21
CA VAL A 226 20.21 -8.35 17.83
C VAL A 226 19.93 -8.19 19.33
N GLY A 227 18.88 -8.80 19.86
CA GLY A 227 18.35 -8.60 21.21
C GLY A 227 17.35 -7.45 21.29
N ASN A 228 16.55 -7.42 22.37
CA ASN A 228 15.40 -6.51 22.53
C ASN A 228 15.75 -5.03 22.35
N ASP A 229 16.91 -4.60 22.82
CA ASP A 229 17.36 -3.19 22.74
C ASP A 229 18.32 -2.94 21.57
N GLY A 230 18.51 -3.93 20.69
CA GLY A 230 19.50 -3.87 19.62
C GLY A 230 19.04 -3.07 18.41
N CYS A 231 17.73 -3.01 18.13
CA CYS A 231 17.20 -2.37 16.94
C CYS A 231 16.01 -1.46 17.23
N LEU A 232 15.98 -0.34 16.51
CA LEU A 232 14.89 0.62 16.55
C LEU A 232 14.15 0.60 15.22
N PHE A 233 12.82 0.57 15.29
CA PHE A 233 11.92 0.56 14.13
C PHE A 233 11.19 1.89 14.04
N LEU A 234 11.20 2.51 12.86
CA LEU A 234 10.43 3.73 12.59
C LEU A 234 10.02 3.78 11.13
N ASP A 235 8.90 4.41 10.84
CA ASP A 235 8.50 4.71 9.46
C ASP A 235 9.25 5.96 8.97
N ALA A 236 10.52 5.72 8.60
CA ALA A 236 11.40 6.78 8.12
C ALA A 236 10.93 7.33 6.76
N GLN A 237 10.26 6.52 5.94
CA GLN A 237 9.72 6.94 4.66
C GLN A 237 8.57 7.94 4.84
N PHE A 238 7.67 7.68 5.77
CA PHE A 238 6.61 8.61 6.12
C PHE A 238 7.20 9.94 6.62
N LEU A 239 8.15 9.88 7.56
CA LEU A 239 8.78 11.07 8.11
C LEU A 239 9.51 11.88 7.04
N ALA A 240 10.34 11.25 6.21
CA ALA A 240 11.06 11.91 5.14
C ALA A 240 10.10 12.56 4.12
N THR A 241 9.07 11.84 3.70
CA THR A 241 8.08 12.36 2.76
C THR A 241 7.32 13.56 3.33
N ARG A 242 6.93 13.52 4.61
CA ARG A 242 6.18 14.60 5.26
C ARG A 242 7.03 15.83 5.58
N LEU A 243 8.29 15.64 5.92
CA LEU A 243 9.19 16.72 6.34
C LEU A 243 9.93 17.35 5.15
N LEU A 244 10.23 16.57 4.13
CA LEU A 244 11.10 16.97 3.01
C LEU A 244 10.41 16.90 1.65
N GLY A 245 9.22 16.28 1.59
CA GLY A 245 8.43 16.20 0.36
C GLY A 245 8.80 15.03 -0.57
N ASP A 246 9.83 14.25 -0.24
CA ASP A 246 10.28 13.15 -1.10
C ASP A 246 10.73 11.93 -0.27
N ALA A 247 10.28 10.74 -0.67
CA ALA A 247 10.66 9.48 -0.04
C ALA A 247 12.13 9.13 -0.25
N ILE A 248 12.80 9.67 -1.27
CA ILE A 248 14.23 9.42 -1.51
C ILE A 248 15.10 9.92 -0.35
N ALA A 249 14.62 10.89 0.43
CA ALA A 249 15.31 11.42 1.59
C ALA A 249 15.38 10.44 2.78
N THR A 250 14.68 9.30 2.71
CA THR A 250 14.66 8.26 3.75
C THR A 250 16.05 7.72 4.07
N ASN A 251 16.90 7.56 3.06
CA ASN A 251 18.26 7.04 3.22
C ASN A 251 19.13 7.95 4.10
N LEU A 252 19.17 9.24 3.80
CA LEU A 252 19.95 10.21 4.59
C LEU A 252 19.32 10.48 5.96
N PHE A 253 18.01 10.37 6.08
CA PHE A 253 17.32 10.41 7.37
C PHE A 253 17.79 9.27 8.29
N LEU A 254 17.83 8.03 7.77
CA LEU A 254 18.32 6.86 8.52
C LEU A 254 19.80 6.98 8.86
N LEU A 255 20.62 7.49 7.94
CA LEU A 255 22.04 7.75 8.21
C LEU A 255 22.20 8.78 9.34
N GLY A 256 21.45 9.89 9.30
CA GLY A 256 21.48 10.90 10.36
C GLY A 256 21.04 10.35 11.71
N TYR A 257 20.05 9.48 11.72
CA TYR A 257 19.59 8.80 12.92
C TYR A 257 20.69 7.90 13.51
N ALA A 258 21.26 7.01 12.68
CA ALA A 258 22.31 6.08 13.08
C ALA A 258 23.58 6.83 13.56
N TRP A 259 23.94 7.90 12.88
CA TRP A 259 25.09 8.73 13.27
C TRP A 259 24.88 9.41 14.62
N GLN A 260 23.71 10.00 14.86
CA GLN A 260 23.37 10.65 16.13
C GLN A 260 23.36 9.67 17.30
N LYS A 261 23.03 8.39 17.05
CA LYS A 261 23.13 7.30 18.05
C LYS A 261 24.56 6.84 18.30
N GLY A 262 25.56 7.39 17.59
CA GLY A 262 26.96 6.99 17.75
C GLY A 262 27.28 5.64 17.12
N TRP A 263 26.62 5.24 16.03
CA TRP A 263 26.86 3.95 15.40
C TRP A 263 27.72 4.04 14.13
N VAL A 264 28.03 5.25 13.69
CA VAL A 264 28.83 5.50 12.47
C VAL A 264 30.08 6.28 12.87
N PRO A 265 31.30 5.68 12.83
CA PRO A 265 32.51 6.24 13.42
C PRO A 265 33.23 7.24 12.49
N VAL A 266 32.52 8.23 12.00
CA VAL A 266 33.04 9.32 11.15
C VAL A 266 32.59 10.67 11.70
N THR A 267 33.34 11.74 11.40
CA THR A 267 32.98 13.08 11.89
C THR A 267 31.82 13.67 11.11
N GLU A 268 31.08 14.61 11.72
CA GLU A 268 30.01 15.35 11.06
C GLU A 268 30.52 16.14 9.86
N ALA A 269 31.69 16.78 10.03
CA ALA A 269 32.31 17.60 8.99
C ALA A 269 32.64 16.76 7.73
N SER A 270 33.17 15.55 7.90
CA SER A 270 33.49 14.65 6.81
C SER A 270 32.25 14.07 6.12
N LEU A 271 31.17 13.79 6.87
CA LEU A 271 29.88 13.42 6.28
C LEU A 271 29.26 14.57 5.48
N ASP A 272 29.28 15.78 6.01
CA ASP A 272 28.79 16.95 5.28
C ASP A 272 29.57 17.19 3.99
N GLN A 273 30.90 17.08 4.06
CA GLN A 273 31.75 17.20 2.88
C GLN A 273 31.49 16.07 1.86
N ALA A 274 31.29 14.83 2.32
CA ALA A 274 30.94 13.71 1.45
C ALA A 274 29.59 13.96 0.73
N ILE A 275 28.59 14.53 1.40
CA ILE A 275 27.31 14.92 0.79
C ILE A 275 27.52 15.97 -0.29
N VAL A 276 28.39 16.95 -0.04
CA VAL A 276 28.73 18.00 -1.04
C VAL A 276 29.43 17.40 -2.25
N LEU A 277 30.42 16.52 -2.01
CA LEU A 277 31.18 15.86 -3.08
C LEU A 277 30.31 14.95 -3.95
N ASN A 278 29.31 14.29 -3.35
CA ASN A 278 28.34 13.50 -4.10
C ASN A 278 27.49 14.34 -5.07
N GLY A 279 27.29 15.62 -4.82
CA GLY A 279 26.70 16.61 -5.72
C GLY A 279 25.20 16.45 -5.99
N ALA A 280 24.57 15.35 -5.58
CA ALA A 280 23.15 15.12 -5.82
C ALA A 280 22.30 15.70 -4.68
N ALA A 281 21.33 16.57 -5.00
CA ALA A 281 20.33 17.10 -4.07
C ALA A 281 20.91 17.53 -2.69
N VAL A 282 22.07 18.20 -2.67
CA VAL A 282 22.87 18.49 -1.47
C VAL A 282 22.05 19.11 -0.35
N ALA A 283 21.24 20.14 -0.65
CA ALA A 283 20.41 20.80 0.36
C ALA A 283 19.39 19.86 1.02
N MET A 284 18.72 19.03 0.21
CA MET A 284 17.75 18.04 0.69
C MET A 284 18.44 16.94 1.54
N ASN A 285 19.59 16.47 1.09
CA ASN A 285 20.36 15.45 1.80
C ASN A 285 20.85 15.94 3.16
N ARG A 286 21.37 17.17 3.25
CA ARG A 286 21.71 17.81 4.52
C ARG A 286 20.51 17.96 5.44
N ALA A 287 19.37 18.41 4.91
CA ALA A 287 18.14 18.53 5.69
C ALA A 287 17.66 17.15 6.18
N ALA A 288 17.71 16.11 5.33
CA ALA A 288 17.34 14.75 5.70
C ALA A 288 18.23 14.20 6.82
N PHE A 289 19.53 14.38 6.71
CA PHE A 289 20.48 13.99 7.74
C PHE A 289 20.19 14.69 9.08
N LEU A 290 19.93 15.99 9.05
CA LEU A 290 19.60 16.78 10.26
C LEU A 290 18.27 16.34 10.87
N TRP A 291 17.23 16.07 10.08
CA TRP A 291 15.96 15.54 10.59
C TRP A 291 16.12 14.15 11.19
N GLY A 292 16.94 13.29 10.60
CA GLY A 292 17.28 11.98 11.19
C GLY A 292 17.95 12.12 12.57
N ARG A 293 18.90 13.05 12.71
CA ARG A 293 19.54 13.37 14.01
C ARG A 293 18.53 13.82 15.04
N ARG A 294 17.60 14.72 14.66
CA ARG A 294 16.53 15.19 15.55
C ARG A 294 15.62 14.06 16.01
N ALA A 295 15.22 13.18 15.09
CA ALA A 295 14.41 12.01 15.41
C ALA A 295 15.14 11.04 16.36
N ALA A 296 16.46 10.95 16.29
CA ALA A 296 17.25 10.15 17.20
C ALA A 296 17.29 10.72 18.63
N VAL A 297 17.14 12.03 18.79
CA VAL A 297 17.11 12.72 20.10
C VAL A 297 15.67 12.78 20.64
N ASP A 298 14.73 13.25 19.83
CA ASP A 298 13.32 13.37 20.18
C ASP A 298 12.43 12.93 19.02
N ARG A 299 12.16 11.63 19.00
CA ARG A 299 11.29 11.00 18.01
C ARG A 299 9.86 11.57 18.08
N GLY A 300 9.34 11.75 19.28
CA GLY A 300 7.96 12.19 19.49
C GLY A 300 7.69 13.57 18.90
N ALA A 301 8.60 14.52 19.10
CA ALA A 301 8.48 15.88 18.54
C ALA A 301 8.54 15.86 17.00
N VAL A 302 9.41 15.03 16.41
CA VAL A 302 9.52 14.90 14.95
C VAL A 302 8.27 14.25 14.35
N GLU A 303 7.75 13.18 14.96
CA GLU A 303 6.51 12.53 14.54
C GLU A 303 5.29 13.45 14.67
N ALA A 304 5.18 14.20 15.76
CA ALA A 304 4.10 15.17 15.96
C ALA A 304 4.12 16.26 14.87
N LEU A 305 5.30 16.70 14.48
CA LEU A 305 5.45 17.69 13.39
C LEU A 305 5.09 17.10 12.02
N ALA A 306 5.40 15.83 11.77
CA ALA A 306 5.10 15.15 10.52
C ALA A 306 3.60 14.84 10.35
N ARG A 307 2.86 14.67 11.46
CA ARG A 307 1.42 14.41 11.42
C ARG A 307 0.68 15.68 10.97
N PRO A 308 -0.29 15.57 10.03
CA PRO A 308 -1.15 16.69 9.70
C PRO A 308 -2.02 17.07 10.91
N PRO A 309 -2.45 18.36 11.01
CA PRO A 309 -3.31 18.85 12.10
C PRO A 309 -4.64 18.11 12.20
N SER A 310 -5.12 17.55 11.09
CA SER A 310 -6.26 16.64 10.98
C SER A 310 -5.78 15.37 10.32
N THR A 311 -5.24 14.43 11.07
CA THR A 311 -5.12 13.06 10.58
C THR A 311 -6.55 12.53 10.50
N PRO A 312 -7.03 12.06 9.33
CA PRO A 312 -8.24 11.26 9.30
C PRO A 312 -8.05 10.13 10.32
N PRO A 313 -9.08 9.73 11.06
CA PRO A 313 -8.97 8.62 11.98
C PRO A 313 -8.30 7.45 11.26
N ASP A 314 -7.40 6.76 11.93
CA ASP A 314 -6.77 5.55 11.40
C ASP A 314 -7.91 4.63 10.95
N HIS A 315 -8.07 4.47 9.64
CA HIS A 315 -9.14 3.65 9.05
C HIS A 315 -8.99 2.17 9.41
N ARG A 316 -7.88 1.79 10.07
CA ARG A 316 -7.67 0.49 10.72
C ARG A 316 -8.39 0.38 12.08
N ARG A 317 -8.86 1.50 12.66
CA ARG A 317 -9.81 1.42 13.77
C ARG A 317 -11.13 0.97 13.17
N GLU A 318 -11.51 -0.23 13.53
CA GLU A 318 -12.81 -0.81 13.24
C GLU A 318 -13.88 0.24 13.52
N ASP A 319 -14.46 0.79 12.45
CA ASP A 319 -15.72 1.51 12.59
C ASP A 319 -16.68 0.53 13.26
N ASP A 320 -17.36 0.96 14.29
CA ASP A 320 -18.51 0.26 14.83
C ASP A 320 -19.43 -0.16 13.68
N LEU A 321 -19.95 -1.37 13.74
CA LEU A 321 -20.79 -1.93 12.67
C LEU A 321 -21.93 -1.00 12.30
N ASP A 322 -22.55 -0.32 13.28
CA ASP A 322 -23.64 0.63 13.05
C ASP A 322 -23.15 1.87 12.30
N ALA A 323 -21.98 2.41 12.64
CA ALA A 323 -21.37 3.52 11.92
C ALA A 323 -21.03 3.13 10.46
N ARG A 324 -20.54 1.91 10.24
CA ARG A 324 -20.27 1.37 8.90
C ARG A 324 -21.55 1.21 8.08
N ILE A 325 -22.62 0.67 8.66
CA ILE A 325 -23.94 0.55 8.02
C ILE A 325 -24.48 1.94 7.65
N ALA A 326 -24.40 2.91 8.56
CA ALA A 326 -24.89 4.27 8.31
C ALA A 326 -24.14 4.96 7.17
N ARG A 327 -22.81 4.84 7.13
CA ARG A 327 -21.97 5.38 6.05
C ARG A 327 -22.34 4.76 4.70
N ARG A 328 -22.54 3.44 4.65
CA ARG A 328 -22.94 2.72 3.44
C ARG A 328 -24.34 3.07 2.96
N ALA A 329 -25.27 3.28 3.88
CA ALA A 329 -26.61 3.76 3.55
C ALA A 329 -26.56 5.17 2.94
N ALA A 330 -25.74 6.06 3.47
CA ALA A 330 -25.51 7.38 2.87
C ALA A 330 -24.91 7.25 1.45
N PHE A 331 -23.91 6.38 1.26
CA PHE A 331 -23.34 6.10 -0.06
C PHE A 331 -24.40 5.60 -1.06
N LEU A 332 -25.25 4.63 -0.64
CA LEU A 332 -26.29 4.07 -1.50
C LEU A 332 -27.40 5.10 -1.83
N THR A 333 -27.64 6.06 -0.94
CA THR A 333 -28.53 7.21 -1.23
C THR A 333 -27.96 8.08 -2.34
N ASP A 334 -26.63 8.33 -2.32
CA ASP A 334 -25.94 9.06 -3.39
C ASP A 334 -25.80 8.23 -4.67
N TYR A 335 -25.67 6.91 -4.54
CA TYR A 335 -25.56 5.96 -5.64
C TYR A 335 -26.84 5.93 -6.48
N GLN A 336 -28.01 5.87 -5.83
CA GLN A 336 -29.30 5.85 -6.49
C GLN A 336 -30.34 6.75 -5.78
N ASP A 337 -30.85 6.33 -4.63
CA ASP A 337 -31.84 7.07 -3.83
C ASP A 337 -32.00 6.49 -2.40
N ALA A 338 -32.82 7.15 -1.58
CA ALA A 338 -33.10 6.73 -0.21
C ALA A 338 -33.87 5.39 -0.12
N ALA A 339 -34.66 5.01 -1.12
CA ALA A 339 -35.35 3.73 -1.12
C ALA A 339 -34.38 2.57 -1.33
N TYR A 340 -33.39 2.77 -2.20
CA TYR A 340 -32.32 1.82 -2.43
C TYR A 340 -31.44 1.63 -1.17
N ALA A 341 -31.14 2.71 -0.45
CA ALA A 341 -30.44 2.65 0.82
C ALA A 341 -31.25 1.88 1.89
N ARG A 342 -32.58 2.11 1.97
CA ARG A 342 -33.45 1.35 2.89
C ARG A 342 -33.46 -0.14 2.59
N ARG A 343 -33.45 -0.56 1.32
CA ARG A 343 -33.34 -1.98 0.95
C ARG A 343 -32.13 -2.63 1.61
N TYR A 344 -31.01 -1.93 1.65
CA TYR A 344 -29.80 -2.39 2.32
C TYR A 344 -29.96 -2.47 3.83
N THR A 345 -30.37 -1.39 4.47
CA THR A 345 -30.49 -1.34 5.94
C THR A 345 -31.51 -2.35 6.48
N ASP A 346 -32.67 -2.50 5.80
CA ASP A 346 -33.71 -3.43 6.20
C ASP A 346 -33.27 -4.89 6.05
N PHE A 347 -32.47 -5.18 5.01
CA PHE A 347 -31.94 -6.52 4.80
C PHE A 347 -30.92 -6.88 5.89
N VAL A 348 -29.98 -5.99 6.20
CA VAL A 348 -28.99 -6.21 7.27
C VAL A 348 -29.67 -6.31 8.64
N ALA A 349 -30.66 -5.47 8.93
CA ALA A 349 -31.40 -5.51 10.20
C ALA A 349 -32.13 -6.85 10.41
N ARG A 350 -32.75 -7.42 9.36
CA ARG A 350 -33.36 -8.75 9.42
C ARG A 350 -32.36 -9.84 9.79
N VAL A 351 -31.18 -9.81 9.19
CA VAL A 351 -30.11 -10.79 9.48
C VAL A 351 -29.64 -10.66 10.92
N ARG A 352 -29.36 -9.45 11.39
CA ARG A 352 -28.94 -9.20 12.79
C ARG A 352 -30.00 -9.67 13.79
N THR A 353 -31.27 -9.45 13.51
CA THR A 353 -32.39 -9.92 14.35
C THR A 353 -32.41 -11.45 14.43
N ALA A 354 -32.21 -12.14 13.31
CA ALA A 354 -32.17 -13.60 13.26
C ALA A 354 -30.94 -14.20 13.93
N GLU A 355 -29.80 -13.51 13.90
CA GLU A 355 -28.55 -13.94 14.52
C GLU A 355 -28.49 -13.68 16.04
N ALA A 356 -29.17 -12.66 16.53
CA ALA A 356 -29.11 -12.21 17.93
C ALA A 356 -29.30 -13.35 18.97
N PRO A 357 -30.22 -14.34 18.79
CA PRO A 357 -30.34 -15.45 19.72
C PRO A 357 -29.10 -16.34 19.86
N LEU A 358 -28.18 -16.28 18.90
CA LEU A 358 -26.91 -17.03 18.91
C LEU A 358 -25.79 -16.31 19.66
N GLY A 359 -26.01 -15.07 20.12
CA GLY A 359 -25.00 -14.25 20.77
C GLY A 359 -23.81 -13.88 19.86
N SER A 360 -24.04 -13.74 18.55
CA SER A 360 -23.06 -13.44 17.52
C SER A 360 -23.51 -12.24 16.69
N GLU A 361 -22.57 -11.52 16.10
CA GLU A 361 -22.78 -10.47 15.11
C GLU A 361 -22.03 -10.74 13.78
N ARG A 362 -21.37 -11.90 13.67
CA ARG A 362 -20.47 -12.26 12.55
C ARG A 362 -21.20 -12.37 11.21
N LEU A 363 -22.40 -12.94 11.20
CA LEU A 363 -23.23 -13.04 9.99
C LEU A 363 -23.77 -11.67 9.59
N GLY A 364 -24.23 -10.88 10.54
CA GLY A 364 -24.71 -9.51 10.32
C GLY A 364 -23.61 -8.62 9.71
N GLU A 365 -22.38 -8.74 10.22
CA GLU A 365 -21.21 -8.07 9.67
C GLU A 365 -20.89 -8.54 8.24
N ALA A 366 -20.81 -9.85 8.02
CA ALA A 366 -20.54 -10.43 6.71
C ALA A 366 -21.58 -10.01 5.64
N VAL A 367 -22.86 -9.99 6.03
CA VAL A 367 -23.95 -9.55 5.16
C VAL A 367 -23.87 -8.03 4.91
N ALA A 368 -23.57 -7.24 5.94
CA ALA A 368 -23.39 -5.80 5.74
C ALA A 368 -22.30 -5.52 4.69
N ASP A 369 -21.19 -6.25 4.73
CA ASP A 369 -20.06 -6.09 3.80
C ASP A 369 -20.39 -6.65 2.41
N GLY A 370 -20.83 -7.89 2.33
CA GLY A 370 -21.11 -8.59 1.07
C GLY A 370 -22.27 -7.98 0.29
N TYR A 371 -23.37 -7.67 0.97
CA TYR A 371 -24.55 -7.10 0.31
C TYR A 371 -24.32 -5.68 -0.21
N PHE A 372 -23.64 -4.83 0.58
CA PHE A 372 -23.22 -3.51 0.11
C PHE A 372 -22.44 -3.60 -1.19
N ARG A 373 -21.50 -4.54 -1.29
CA ARG A 373 -20.67 -4.72 -2.47
C ARG A 373 -21.48 -5.10 -3.71
N LEU A 374 -22.52 -5.90 -3.56
CA LEU A 374 -23.43 -6.26 -4.66
C LEU A 374 -24.33 -5.09 -5.08
N LEU A 375 -24.77 -4.29 -4.11
CA LEU A 375 -25.62 -3.13 -4.37
C LEU A 375 -24.84 -1.94 -4.95
N ALA A 376 -23.61 -1.73 -4.51
CA ALA A 376 -22.73 -0.63 -4.94
C ALA A 376 -21.91 -1.00 -6.19
N CYS A 377 -22.53 -1.68 -7.17
CA CYS A 377 -21.84 -2.06 -8.39
C CYS A 377 -21.36 -0.83 -9.16
N LYS A 378 -20.09 -0.85 -9.58
CA LYS A 378 -19.48 0.26 -10.32
C LYS A 378 -19.78 0.12 -11.82
N ASP A 379 -21.04 0.41 -12.16
CA ASP A 379 -21.50 0.54 -13.53
C ASP A 379 -21.01 1.85 -14.17
N GLU A 380 -21.37 2.09 -15.42
CA GLU A 380 -20.95 3.25 -16.19
C GLU A 380 -21.40 4.57 -15.53
N TYR A 381 -22.59 4.59 -14.91
CA TYR A 381 -23.10 5.75 -14.19
C TYR A 381 -22.28 6.04 -12.93
N GLU A 382 -21.94 4.98 -12.19
CA GLU A 382 -21.19 5.10 -10.95
C GLU A 382 -19.74 5.49 -11.20
N VAL A 383 -19.09 4.89 -12.19
CA VAL A 383 -17.73 5.28 -12.61
C VAL A 383 -17.70 6.76 -12.98
N ALA A 384 -18.71 7.23 -13.74
CA ALA A 384 -18.82 8.65 -14.11
C ALA A 384 -19.04 9.55 -12.89
N ARG A 385 -19.90 9.16 -11.93
CA ARG A 385 -20.13 9.88 -10.68
C ARG A 385 -18.84 10.02 -9.86
N LEU A 386 -18.10 8.92 -9.71
CA LEU A 386 -16.86 8.87 -8.92
C LEU A 386 -15.74 9.71 -9.55
N PHE A 387 -15.67 9.80 -10.89
CA PHE A 387 -14.72 10.69 -11.54
C PHE A 387 -15.13 12.17 -11.47
N THR A 388 -16.41 12.46 -11.35
CA THR A 388 -16.90 13.84 -11.22
C THR A 388 -16.99 14.31 -9.77
N ALA A 389 -16.75 13.43 -8.80
CA ALA A 389 -16.76 13.78 -7.39
C ALA A 389 -15.65 14.78 -7.04
N PRO A 390 -15.91 15.78 -6.18
CA PRO A 390 -14.90 16.75 -5.74
C PRO A 390 -13.66 16.09 -5.12
N ALA A 391 -13.84 14.95 -4.44
CA ALA A 391 -12.77 14.18 -3.80
C ALA A 391 -11.72 13.70 -4.82
N PHE A 392 -12.13 13.22 -6.00
CA PHE A 392 -11.20 12.83 -7.05
C PHE A 392 -10.33 14.01 -7.49
N ARG A 393 -10.93 15.17 -7.76
CA ARG A 393 -10.18 16.35 -8.17
C ARG A 393 -9.21 16.79 -7.08
N ALA A 394 -9.66 16.83 -5.84
CA ALA A 394 -8.82 17.16 -4.69
C ALA A 394 -7.63 16.19 -4.52
N ALA A 395 -7.85 14.89 -4.75
CA ALA A 395 -6.78 13.89 -4.68
C ALA A 395 -5.75 14.07 -5.79
N VAL A 396 -6.16 14.40 -7.01
CA VAL A 396 -5.25 14.72 -8.12
C VAL A 396 -4.47 16.00 -7.84
N ASP A 397 -5.14 17.08 -7.39
CA ASP A 397 -4.52 18.36 -7.05
C ASP A 397 -3.56 18.25 -5.85
N ALA A 398 -3.81 17.30 -4.95
CA ALA A 398 -2.90 17.00 -3.84
C ALA A 398 -1.63 16.26 -4.31
N ALA A 399 -1.72 15.47 -5.39
CA ALA A 399 -0.61 14.69 -5.91
C ALA A 399 0.21 15.45 -6.97
N PHE A 400 -0.40 16.38 -7.70
CA PHE A 400 0.24 17.07 -8.83
C PHE A 400 0.03 18.58 -8.78
N GLU A 401 0.98 19.31 -9.39
CA GLU A 401 0.93 20.76 -9.50
C GLU A 401 1.35 21.23 -10.92
N GLY A 402 1.07 22.49 -11.22
CA GLY A 402 1.32 23.07 -12.54
C GLY A 402 0.16 22.86 -13.52
N ASP A 403 0.40 23.10 -14.80
CA ASP A 403 -0.60 22.92 -15.86
C ASP A 403 -0.56 21.47 -16.36
N TYR A 404 -1.55 20.68 -15.95
CA TYR A 404 -1.67 19.28 -16.34
C TYR A 404 -3.02 18.98 -16.99
N ARG A 405 -3.05 17.93 -17.82
CA ARG A 405 -4.24 17.42 -18.49
C ARG A 405 -4.47 15.95 -18.14
N LEU A 406 -5.71 15.63 -17.78
CA LEU A 406 -6.09 14.25 -17.50
C LEU A 406 -6.50 13.53 -18.79
N ARG A 407 -6.09 12.26 -18.90
CA ARG A 407 -6.59 11.33 -19.91
C ARG A 407 -7.16 10.10 -19.18
N PHE A 408 -8.34 9.68 -19.60
CA PHE A 408 -9.09 8.58 -19.02
C PHE A 408 -8.94 7.34 -19.89
N HIS A 409 -8.71 6.18 -19.28
CA HIS A 409 -8.48 4.91 -19.98
C HIS A 409 -9.66 3.97 -19.73
N LEU A 410 -10.54 3.88 -20.73
CA LEU A 410 -11.81 3.15 -20.64
C LEU A 410 -11.91 2.14 -21.79
N ALA A 411 -12.69 1.06 -21.58
CA ALA A 411 -13.07 0.11 -22.61
C ALA A 411 -14.60 0.07 -22.76
N PRO A 412 -15.23 1.13 -23.34
CA PRO A 412 -16.68 1.11 -23.56
C PRO A 412 -17.05 -0.04 -24.51
N THR A 413 -17.98 -0.88 -24.08
CA THR A 413 -18.34 -2.13 -24.77
C THR A 413 -18.82 -1.94 -26.22
N PHE A 414 -19.36 -0.78 -26.54
CA PHE A 414 -19.84 -0.43 -27.89
C PHE A 414 -18.78 0.28 -28.78
N LEU A 415 -17.64 0.69 -28.22
CA LEU A 415 -16.55 1.36 -28.95
C LEU A 415 -15.26 0.56 -28.94
N ALA A 416 -14.99 -0.19 -27.89
CA ALA A 416 -13.76 -0.94 -27.73
C ALA A 416 -13.78 -2.18 -28.64
N ARG A 417 -12.66 -2.41 -29.36
CA ARG A 417 -12.47 -3.58 -30.21
C ARG A 417 -11.69 -4.65 -29.45
N PRO A 418 -12.06 -5.94 -29.62
CA PRO A 418 -11.25 -7.02 -29.09
C PRO A 418 -9.84 -7.01 -29.70
N ASP A 419 -8.86 -7.28 -28.87
CA ASP A 419 -7.49 -7.54 -29.31
C ASP A 419 -7.48 -8.89 -30.08
N PRO A 420 -6.97 -8.93 -31.32
CA PRO A 420 -6.95 -10.16 -32.10
C PRO A 420 -6.18 -11.33 -31.48
N ALA A 421 -5.16 -11.02 -30.65
CA ALA A 421 -4.32 -12.03 -30.02
C ALA A 421 -4.94 -12.60 -28.73
N THR A 422 -5.66 -11.77 -27.96
CA THR A 422 -6.16 -12.15 -26.63
C THR A 422 -7.67 -12.27 -26.56
N GLY A 423 -8.41 -11.76 -27.55
CA GLY A 423 -9.87 -11.64 -27.54
C GLY A 423 -10.42 -10.63 -26.53
N ARG A 424 -9.57 -9.97 -25.78
CA ARG A 424 -9.93 -9.01 -24.74
C ARG A 424 -10.15 -7.61 -25.31
N LEU A 425 -11.09 -6.86 -24.75
CA LEU A 425 -11.34 -5.47 -25.17
C LEU A 425 -10.10 -4.60 -24.85
N ARG A 426 -9.67 -3.80 -25.82
CA ARG A 426 -8.61 -2.79 -25.62
C ARG A 426 -9.17 -1.52 -25.02
N LYS A 427 -8.46 -0.97 -24.01
CA LYS A 427 -8.77 0.35 -23.48
C LYS A 427 -8.43 1.44 -24.49
N LEU A 428 -9.30 2.44 -24.55
CA LEU A 428 -9.13 3.66 -25.34
C LEU A 428 -8.81 4.82 -24.42
N ALA A 429 -7.92 5.72 -24.86
CA ALA A 429 -7.56 6.93 -24.13
C ALA A 429 -8.46 8.09 -24.57
N PHE A 430 -9.15 8.69 -23.61
CA PHE A 430 -10.03 9.83 -23.81
C PHE A 430 -9.44 11.10 -23.20
N GLY A 431 -9.58 12.22 -23.88
CA GLY A 431 -9.09 13.51 -23.40
C GLY A 431 -9.94 14.15 -22.30
N PRO A 432 -9.58 15.37 -21.86
CA PRO A 432 -10.27 16.06 -20.77
C PRO A 432 -11.76 16.35 -21.03
N TRP A 433 -12.20 16.37 -22.28
CA TRP A 433 -13.61 16.56 -22.67
C TRP A 433 -14.53 15.49 -22.06
N LEU A 434 -13.99 14.30 -21.75
CA LEU A 434 -14.74 13.20 -21.17
C LEU A 434 -15.35 13.57 -19.81
N MET A 435 -14.75 14.50 -19.07
CA MET A 435 -15.33 15.01 -17.81
C MET A 435 -16.71 15.63 -17.99
N THR A 436 -16.97 16.28 -19.14
CA THR A 436 -18.30 16.82 -19.45
C THR A 436 -19.30 15.69 -19.74
N ALA A 437 -18.87 14.68 -20.49
CA ALA A 437 -19.68 13.49 -20.74
C ALA A 437 -19.98 12.73 -19.44
N PHE A 438 -18.99 12.60 -18.54
CA PHE A 438 -19.20 11.98 -17.22
C PHE A 438 -20.22 12.74 -16.37
N ARG A 439 -20.24 14.07 -16.38
CA ARG A 439 -21.27 14.85 -15.66
C ARG A 439 -22.68 14.52 -16.16
N GLY A 440 -22.85 14.44 -17.48
CA GLY A 440 -24.11 14.01 -18.08
C GLY A 440 -24.49 12.59 -17.69
N LEU A 441 -23.54 11.66 -17.78
CA LEU A 441 -23.76 10.25 -17.44
C LEU A 441 -24.06 10.07 -15.94
N ALA A 442 -23.34 10.75 -15.06
CA ALA A 442 -23.62 10.76 -13.63
C ALA A 442 -25.03 11.28 -13.28
N TRP A 443 -25.54 12.25 -14.04
CA TRP A 443 -26.92 12.71 -13.88
C TRP A 443 -27.94 11.65 -14.31
N LEU A 444 -27.65 10.90 -15.37
CA LEU A 444 -28.49 9.81 -15.90
C LEU A 444 -28.58 8.59 -14.96
N ARG A 445 -27.82 8.53 -13.86
CA ARG A 445 -27.93 7.45 -12.86
C ARG A 445 -29.36 7.24 -12.33
N ARG A 446 -30.20 8.28 -12.41
CA ARG A 446 -31.63 8.23 -12.06
C ARG A 446 -32.46 7.30 -12.96
N LEU A 447 -31.94 6.95 -14.13
CA LEU A 447 -32.56 5.99 -15.05
C LEU A 447 -32.24 4.54 -14.68
N ARG A 448 -31.31 4.30 -13.75
CA ARG A 448 -30.90 2.96 -13.32
C ARG A 448 -32.12 2.15 -12.85
N GLY A 449 -32.28 0.95 -13.42
CA GLY A 449 -33.39 0.05 -13.10
C GLY A 449 -34.73 0.44 -13.73
N THR A 450 -34.80 1.50 -14.53
CA THR A 450 -35.97 1.83 -15.33
C THR A 450 -35.89 1.24 -16.75
N PRO A 451 -36.98 1.19 -17.53
CA PRO A 451 -36.92 0.77 -18.93
C PRO A 451 -36.00 1.63 -19.81
N PHE A 452 -35.62 2.82 -19.37
CA PHE A 452 -34.73 3.76 -20.08
C PHE A 452 -33.26 3.59 -19.67
N ASP A 453 -32.93 2.62 -18.83
CA ASP A 453 -31.57 2.29 -18.45
C ASP A 453 -30.83 1.60 -19.62
N LEU A 454 -30.06 2.38 -20.38
CA LEU A 454 -29.38 1.91 -21.59
C LEU A 454 -28.39 0.75 -21.32
N PHE A 455 -27.77 0.73 -20.15
CA PHE A 455 -26.78 -0.29 -19.76
C PHE A 455 -27.43 -1.55 -19.19
N ALA A 456 -28.70 -1.47 -18.75
CA ALA A 456 -29.43 -2.59 -18.14
C ALA A 456 -29.51 -3.84 -19.02
N TYR A 457 -29.45 -3.67 -20.32
CA TYR A 457 -29.59 -4.74 -21.30
C TYR A 457 -28.29 -5.48 -21.60
N HIS A 458 -27.16 -4.93 -21.15
CA HIS A 458 -25.85 -5.57 -21.31
C HIS A 458 -25.76 -6.88 -20.51
N PRO A 459 -25.20 -7.98 -21.09
CA PRO A 459 -25.11 -9.28 -20.39
C PRO A 459 -24.46 -9.20 -19.01
N GLU A 460 -23.38 -8.41 -18.89
CA GLU A 460 -22.67 -8.21 -17.62
C GLU A 460 -23.58 -7.61 -16.54
N ARG A 461 -24.38 -6.58 -16.88
CA ARG A 461 -25.33 -5.94 -15.94
C ARG A 461 -26.49 -6.87 -15.56
N LYS A 462 -26.93 -7.73 -16.48
CA LYS A 462 -27.91 -8.78 -16.18
C LYS A 462 -27.37 -9.81 -15.19
N ALA A 463 -26.13 -10.23 -15.39
CA ALA A 463 -25.46 -11.18 -14.50
C ALA A 463 -25.27 -10.61 -13.08
N GLU A 464 -24.85 -9.34 -12.97
CA GLU A 464 -24.70 -8.66 -11.67
C GLU A 464 -26.03 -8.54 -10.91
N ARG A 465 -27.11 -8.20 -11.59
CA ARG A 465 -28.45 -8.16 -10.96
C ARG A 465 -28.93 -9.55 -10.54
N ALA A 466 -28.70 -10.56 -11.36
CA ALA A 466 -29.02 -11.94 -11.00
C ALA A 466 -28.23 -12.39 -9.76
N LEU A 467 -26.96 -12.01 -9.67
CA LEU A 467 -26.12 -12.30 -8.52
C LEU A 467 -26.67 -11.72 -7.21
N THR A 468 -27.16 -10.46 -7.25
CA THR A 468 -27.81 -9.82 -6.10
C THR A 468 -29.07 -10.59 -5.67
N ALA A 469 -29.93 -10.97 -6.63
CA ALA A 469 -31.15 -11.73 -6.34
C ALA A 469 -30.84 -13.13 -5.77
N HIS A 470 -29.84 -13.83 -6.32
CA HIS A 470 -29.39 -15.12 -5.79
C HIS A 470 -28.85 -14.99 -4.35
N TYR A 471 -28.07 -13.94 -4.08
CA TYR A 471 -27.56 -13.69 -2.74
C TYR A 471 -28.68 -13.46 -1.71
N GLU A 472 -29.69 -12.65 -2.06
CA GLU A 472 -30.83 -12.43 -1.19
C GLU A 472 -31.62 -13.72 -0.90
N ALA A 473 -31.78 -14.57 -1.92
CA ALA A 473 -32.43 -15.86 -1.77
C ALA A 473 -31.61 -16.82 -0.88
N ASP A 474 -30.28 -16.88 -1.10
CA ASP A 474 -29.39 -17.71 -0.28
C ASP A 474 -29.42 -17.31 1.20
N ILE A 475 -29.30 -16.01 1.48
CA ILE A 475 -29.37 -15.52 2.86
C ILE A 475 -30.73 -15.81 3.49
N ALA A 476 -31.83 -15.64 2.75
CA ALA A 476 -33.17 -15.96 3.25
C ALA A 476 -33.32 -17.46 3.60
N ASP A 477 -32.77 -18.36 2.78
CA ASP A 477 -32.75 -19.80 3.06
C ASP A 477 -31.89 -20.14 4.29
N LEU A 478 -30.73 -19.49 4.40
CA LEU A 478 -29.83 -19.68 5.55
C LEU A 478 -30.47 -19.23 6.87
N LEU A 479 -31.23 -18.15 6.86
CA LEU A 479 -31.92 -17.62 8.05
C LEU A 479 -33.07 -18.53 8.51
N SER A 480 -33.65 -19.37 7.64
CA SER A 480 -34.80 -20.20 7.96
C SER A 480 -34.49 -21.26 9.04
N ASP A 481 -33.23 -21.67 9.16
CA ASP A 481 -32.75 -22.67 10.12
C ASP A 481 -31.39 -22.34 10.73
N LEU A 482 -31.10 -21.06 10.86
CA LEU A 482 -29.84 -20.54 11.40
C LEU A 482 -29.61 -21.10 12.83
N SER A 483 -28.40 -21.57 13.06
CA SER A 483 -28.00 -22.18 14.33
C SER A 483 -26.48 -22.10 14.53
N ALA A 484 -26.03 -22.40 15.74
CA ALA A 484 -24.59 -22.41 16.05
C ALA A 484 -23.79 -23.36 15.13
N THR A 485 -24.40 -24.46 14.67
CA THR A 485 -23.76 -25.43 13.77
C THR A 485 -23.74 -25.02 12.31
N THR A 486 -24.65 -24.16 11.85
CA THR A 486 -24.73 -23.67 10.46
C THR A 486 -24.16 -22.28 10.30
N LEU A 487 -23.90 -21.54 11.39
CA LEU A 487 -23.46 -20.14 11.37
C LEU A 487 -22.18 -19.93 10.56
N HIS A 488 -21.18 -20.81 10.69
CA HIS A 488 -19.91 -20.67 9.98
C HIS A 488 -20.07 -20.80 8.45
N VAL A 489 -20.97 -21.68 7.98
CA VAL A 489 -21.29 -21.80 6.55
C VAL A 489 -22.08 -20.58 6.09
N ALA A 490 -23.04 -20.12 6.90
CA ALA A 490 -23.82 -18.92 6.60
C ALA A 490 -22.90 -17.69 6.45
N GLU A 491 -21.94 -17.50 7.36
CA GLU A 491 -20.93 -16.46 7.28
C GLU A 491 -20.09 -16.60 5.99
N ALA A 492 -19.61 -17.81 5.69
CA ALA A 492 -18.80 -18.06 4.50
C ALA A 492 -19.56 -17.74 3.19
N VAL A 493 -20.85 -18.08 3.11
CA VAL A 493 -21.71 -17.70 1.97
C VAL A 493 -21.91 -16.19 1.91
N ALA A 494 -22.16 -15.55 3.06
CA ALA A 494 -22.37 -14.11 3.14
C ALA A 494 -21.14 -13.29 2.68
N ARG A 495 -19.92 -13.81 2.89
CA ARG A 495 -18.66 -13.18 2.47
C ARG A 495 -18.28 -13.43 1.01
N LEU A 496 -18.95 -14.31 0.26
CA LEU A 496 -18.62 -14.60 -1.14
C LEU A 496 -18.51 -13.34 -2.02
N PRO A 497 -19.39 -12.33 -1.90
CA PRO A 497 -19.28 -11.11 -2.70
C PRO A 497 -17.98 -10.34 -2.51
N GLU A 498 -17.29 -10.50 -1.39
CA GLU A 498 -15.99 -9.84 -1.12
C GLU A 498 -14.91 -10.32 -2.09
N THR A 499 -15.03 -11.53 -2.64
CA THR A 499 -14.11 -12.10 -3.62
C THR A 499 -14.39 -11.65 -5.05
N ILE A 500 -15.58 -11.09 -5.33
CA ILE A 500 -15.99 -10.66 -6.67
C ILE A 500 -15.50 -9.24 -6.90
N ARG A 501 -14.32 -9.11 -7.54
CA ARG A 501 -13.63 -7.84 -7.76
C ARG A 501 -13.23 -7.69 -9.22
N GLY A 502 -13.07 -6.43 -9.65
CA GLY A 502 -12.58 -6.09 -10.98
C GLY A 502 -13.68 -5.66 -11.95
N TYR A 503 -13.33 -5.64 -13.23
CA TYR A 503 -14.18 -5.19 -14.31
C TYR A 503 -14.09 -6.19 -15.48
N GLY A 504 -15.14 -6.26 -16.31
CA GLY A 504 -15.18 -7.09 -17.52
C GLY A 504 -14.80 -8.54 -17.25
N HIS A 505 -13.83 -9.08 -18.00
CA HIS A 505 -13.39 -10.47 -17.88
C HIS A 505 -12.81 -10.81 -16.48
N VAL A 506 -12.08 -9.88 -15.83
CA VAL A 506 -11.54 -10.10 -14.47
C VAL A 506 -12.68 -10.34 -13.48
N LYS A 507 -13.76 -9.55 -13.57
CA LYS A 507 -14.94 -9.74 -12.73
C LYS A 507 -15.71 -11.01 -13.09
N ALA A 508 -15.82 -11.33 -14.38
CA ALA A 508 -16.49 -12.56 -14.83
C ALA A 508 -15.80 -13.82 -14.29
N ASP A 509 -14.46 -13.86 -14.32
CA ASP A 509 -13.67 -14.96 -13.77
C ASP A 509 -13.86 -15.06 -12.25
N ALA A 510 -13.86 -13.93 -11.52
CA ALA A 510 -14.12 -13.89 -10.10
C ALA A 510 -15.54 -14.35 -9.74
N MET A 511 -16.56 -13.98 -10.55
CA MET A 511 -17.93 -14.47 -10.38
C MET A 511 -18.04 -15.99 -10.60
N ALA A 512 -17.33 -16.55 -11.59
CA ALA A 512 -17.32 -17.98 -11.83
C ALA A 512 -16.68 -18.76 -10.65
N GLN A 513 -15.57 -18.27 -10.11
CA GLN A 513 -14.94 -18.85 -8.93
C GLN A 513 -15.84 -18.78 -7.69
N ALA A 514 -16.49 -17.63 -7.47
CA ALA A 514 -17.44 -17.45 -6.38
C ALA A 514 -18.65 -18.40 -6.49
N ALA A 515 -19.15 -18.63 -7.73
CA ALA A 515 -20.24 -19.57 -7.99
C ALA A 515 -19.85 -21.02 -7.67
N GLN A 516 -18.62 -21.45 -8.02
CA GLN A 516 -18.11 -22.77 -7.64
C GLN A 516 -18.01 -22.93 -6.12
N ARG A 517 -17.47 -21.91 -5.43
CA ARG A 517 -17.35 -21.92 -3.97
C ARG A 517 -18.72 -21.93 -3.30
N ARG A 518 -19.69 -21.14 -3.82
CA ARG A 518 -21.08 -21.16 -3.37
C ARG A 518 -21.68 -22.56 -3.40
N THR A 519 -21.51 -23.27 -4.53
CA THR A 519 -22.03 -24.63 -4.68
C THR A 519 -21.46 -25.58 -3.63
N ALA A 520 -20.16 -25.51 -3.36
CA ALA A 520 -19.53 -26.32 -2.31
C ALA A 520 -20.07 -25.99 -0.90
N LEU A 521 -20.23 -24.71 -0.56
CA LEU A 521 -20.75 -24.27 0.73
C LEU A 521 -22.22 -24.69 0.93
N LEU A 522 -23.05 -24.59 -0.11
CA LEU A 522 -24.44 -25.03 -0.02
C LEU A 522 -24.56 -26.56 0.10
N ALA A 523 -23.65 -27.34 -0.50
CA ALA A 523 -23.57 -28.78 -0.28
C ALA A 523 -23.17 -29.13 1.17
N GLU A 524 -22.21 -28.41 1.74
CA GLU A 524 -21.83 -28.54 3.15
C GLU A 524 -23.01 -28.22 4.07
N LEU A 525 -23.74 -27.14 3.80
CA LEU A 525 -24.95 -26.78 4.53
C LEU A 525 -26.00 -27.92 4.49
N ALA A 526 -26.25 -28.49 3.30
CA ALA A 526 -27.19 -29.58 3.14
C ALA A 526 -26.78 -30.81 3.95
N ALA A 527 -25.50 -31.14 4.02
CA ALA A 527 -24.97 -32.21 4.85
C ALA A 527 -25.19 -31.94 6.36
N LEU A 528 -24.93 -30.72 6.82
CA LEU A 528 -25.17 -30.30 8.20
C LEU A 528 -26.67 -30.35 8.57
N ARG A 529 -27.54 -29.96 7.65
CA ARG A 529 -29.00 -30.06 7.81
C ARG A 529 -29.48 -31.52 7.91
N ALA A 530 -28.90 -32.41 7.11
CA ALA A 530 -29.22 -33.83 7.14
C ALA A 530 -28.85 -34.49 8.48
N LEU A 531 -27.71 -34.12 9.06
CA LEU A 531 -27.28 -34.63 10.37
C LEU A 531 -28.15 -34.16 11.53
N ARG A 532 -28.88 -33.08 11.38
CA ARG A 532 -29.81 -32.55 12.40
C ARG A 532 -31.23 -33.14 12.36
N ARG A 533 -31.61 -33.75 11.22
CA ARG A 533 -32.90 -34.46 11.16
C ARG A 533 -32.77 -35.71 11.99
N PRO A 534 -33.57 -35.89 13.07
CA PRO A 534 -33.60 -37.16 13.78
C PRO A 534 -33.96 -38.24 12.75
N SER A 535 -33.17 -39.33 12.72
CA SER A 535 -33.52 -40.52 11.98
C SER A 535 -34.90 -40.94 12.43
N GLY A 536 -35.92 -40.59 11.64
CA GLY A 536 -37.29 -40.91 11.91
C GLY A 536 -37.42 -42.44 11.95
N THR A 537 -37.79 -42.90 13.12
CA THR A 537 -38.35 -44.25 13.33
C THR A 537 -39.73 -44.30 12.73
#